data_26ef831b609fc464c72102f6fd03720b
#
_entry.id   26ef831b609fc464c72102f6fd03720b
#
_cell.length_a   1.000
_cell.length_b   1.000
_cell.length_c   1.000
_cell.angle_alpha   90.00
_cell.angle_beta   90.00
_cell.angle_gamma   90.00
#
_symmetry.space_group_name_H-M   'P 1'
#
loop_
_entity.id
_entity.type
_entity.pdbx_description
1 polymer ?
#
loop_
_entity_poly.entity_id
_entity_poly.type
_entity_poly.pdbx_seq_one_letter_code
_entity_poly.pdbx_strand_id
1 'polypeptide(L)'
;MQYSDEDEVLPYTTIGTDEAKRRIEAGTRVIDVRQPDEWNRGHIPEAELLPLDGIYTFGKALKELNIPEDEEVIFTCAMGQRSAVACEIAMVAGLKKVYNLSNGMNGWIGRRYPIER
;
A
#
# COMPACT_ATOMS: atom_id res chain seq x y z
N MET A 1 -15.54 2.04 30.74
CA MET A 1 -14.45 2.87 30.27
C MET A 1 -14.82 3.48 28.94
N GLN A 2 -14.51 4.68 28.82
CA GLN A 2 -14.77 5.45 27.64
C GLN A 2 -13.69 5.22 26.59
N TYR A 3 -14.07 5.00 25.37
CA TYR A 3 -13.10 5.01 24.30
C TYR A 3 -12.51 6.40 24.15
N SER A 4 -11.24 6.46 24.01
CA SER A 4 -10.58 7.67 23.61
C SER A 4 -10.28 7.57 22.11
N ASP A 5 -9.90 8.69 21.50
CA ASP A 5 -9.60 8.69 20.07
C ASP A 5 -8.45 7.78 19.73
N GLU A 6 -7.50 7.60 20.65
CA GLU A 6 -6.38 6.75 20.35
C GLU A 6 -6.76 5.28 20.21
N ASP A 7 -7.90 4.87 20.79
CA ASP A 7 -8.37 3.50 20.63
C ASP A 7 -8.86 3.25 19.21
N GLU A 8 -9.11 4.32 18.48
CA GLU A 8 -9.62 4.24 17.13
C GLU A 8 -8.59 4.67 16.10
N VAL A 9 -7.39 5.00 16.53
CA VAL A 9 -6.33 5.34 15.61
C VAL A 9 -5.94 4.10 14.84
N LEU A 10 -6.00 4.20 13.52
CA LEU A 10 -5.58 3.09 12.68
C LEU A 10 -4.08 2.90 12.82
N PRO A 11 -3.62 1.64 12.75
CA PRO A 11 -2.19 1.35 12.85
C PRO A 11 -1.41 1.84 11.62
N TYR A 12 -2.09 2.23 10.56
CA TYR A 12 -1.47 2.76 9.36
C TYR A 12 -2.12 4.09 9.01
N THR A 13 -1.48 4.83 8.11
CA THR A 13 -1.96 6.15 7.69
C THR A 13 -2.55 6.05 6.29
N THR A 14 -3.70 6.67 6.07
CA THR A 14 -4.29 6.75 4.74
C THR A 14 -3.86 8.08 4.12
N ILE A 15 -3.34 8.01 2.89
CA ILE A 15 -2.88 9.21 2.19
C ILE A 15 -3.58 9.32 0.84
N GLY A 16 -3.70 10.55 0.36
CA GLY A 16 -4.30 10.81 -0.94
C GLY A 16 -3.29 10.63 -2.07
N THR A 17 -3.81 10.75 -3.28
CA THR A 17 -3.03 10.49 -4.49
C THR A 17 -1.85 11.44 -4.64
N ASP A 18 -2.08 12.74 -4.38
CA ASP A 18 -1.02 13.72 -4.58
C ASP A 18 0.10 13.56 -3.56
N GLU A 19 -0.26 13.27 -2.32
CA GLU A 19 0.78 13.02 -1.31
C GLU A 19 1.57 11.76 -1.65
N ALA A 20 0.88 10.72 -2.10
CA ALA A 20 1.56 9.49 -2.49
C ALA A 20 2.55 9.75 -3.61
N LYS A 21 2.15 10.56 -4.60
CA LYS A 21 3.05 10.88 -5.70
C LYS A 21 4.32 11.58 -5.20
N ARG A 22 4.16 12.53 -4.29
CA ARG A 22 5.32 13.23 -3.73
C ARG A 22 6.25 12.27 -3.00
N ARG A 23 5.68 11.35 -2.21
CA ARG A 23 6.48 10.40 -1.44
C ARG A 23 7.21 9.42 -2.36
N ILE A 24 6.53 8.94 -3.40
CA ILE A 24 7.14 8.01 -4.35
C ILE A 24 8.28 8.68 -5.10
N GLU A 25 8.10 9.94 -5.50
CA GLU A 25 9.16 10.69 -6.16
C GLU A 25 10.35 10.92 -5.23
N ALA A 26 10.10 10.98 -3.93
CA ALA A 26 11.16 11.13 -2.94
C ALA A 26 11.81 9.80 -2.56
N GLY A 27 11.34 8.68 -3.13
CA GLY A 27 11.97 7.37 -2.92
C GLY A 27 11.21 6.42 -2.02
N THR A 28 9.99 6.78 -1.59
CA THR A 28 9.20 5.88 -0.75
C THR A 28 8.81 4.63 -1.52
N ARG A 29 8.98 3.48 -0.87
CA ARG A 29 8.64 2.18 -1.47
C ARG A 29 7.14 2.08 -1.70
N VAL A 30 6.74 1.51 -2.83
CA VAL A 30 5.32 1.29 -3.13
C VAL A 30 5.11 -0.14 -3.59
N ILE A 31 4.10 -0.79 -3.01
CA ILE A 31 3.74 -2.18 -3.31
C ILE A 31 2.31 -2.22 -3.80
N ASP A 32 2.13 -2.80 -4.99
CA ASP A 32 0.82 -2.98 -5.61
C ASP A 32 0.33 -4.38 -5.28
N VAL A 33 -0.82 -4.47 -4.61
CA VAL A 33 -1.33 -5.76 -4.14
C VAL A 33 -2.43 -6.33 -5.03
N ARG A 34 -2.58 -5.77 -6.24
CA ARG A 34 -3.57 -6.25 -7.20
C ARG A 34 -3.10 -7.55 -7.85
N GLN A 35 -3.97 -8.13 -8.67
CA GLN A 35 -3.63 -9.33 -9.41
C GLN A 35 -2.76 -9.00 -10.63
N PRO A 36 -2.01 -9.97 -11.16
CA PRO A 36 -1.14 -9.71 -12.31
C PRO A 36 -1.85 -9.15 -13.53
N ASP A 37 -3.09 -9.57 -13.81
CA ASP A 37 -3.80 -9.03 -14.97
C ASP A 37 -4.14 -7.55 -14.79
N GLU A 38 -4.44 -7.12 -13.57
CA GLU A 38 -4.66 -5.71 -13.28
C GLU A 38 -3.36 -4.92 -13.45
N TRP A 39 -2.28 -5.46 -12.92
CA TRP A 39 -0.95 -4.87 -13.02
C TRP A 39 -0.54 -4.65 -14.48
N ASN A 40 -0.80 -5.65 -15.30
CA ASN A 40 -0.42 -5.59 -16.71
C ASN A 40 -1.17 -4.53 -17.50
N ARG A 41 -2.33 -4.08 -17.00
CA ARG A 41 -3.09 -3.01 -17.65
C ARG A 41 -2.56 -1.62 -17.32
N GLY A 42 -1.71 -1.52 -16.32
CA GLY A 42 -1.10 -0.25 -15.93
C GLY A 42 -0.82 -0.21 -14.45
N HIS A 43 0.40 0.20 -14.09
CA HIS A 43 0.82 0.27 -12.69
C HIS A 43 1.76 1.45 -12.49
N ILE A 44 1.96 1.84 -11.24
CA ILE A 44 2.91 2.88 -10.90
C ILE A 44 4.32 2.39 -11.27
N PRO A 45 5.10 3.17 -12.03
CA PRO A 45 6.41 2.68 -12.51
C PRO A 45 7.33 2.20 -11.41
N GLU A 46 7.33 2.85 -10.26
CA GLU A 46 8.22 2.50 -9.15
C GLU A 46 7.70 1.34 -8.31
N ALA A 47 6.47 0.88 -8.56
CA ALA A 47 5.85 -0.14 -7.72
C ALA A 47 6.41 -1.51 -7.98
N GLU A 48 6.37 -2.35 -6.95
CA GLU A 48 6.59 -3.78 -7.09
C GLU A 48 5.27 -4.50 -6.85
N LEU A 49 5.07 -5.61 -7.54
CA LEU A 49 3.83 -6.37 -7.46
C LEU A 49 3.95 -7.42 -6.37
N LEU A 50 2.99 -7.43 -5.45
CA LEU A 50 2.88 -8.49 -4.44
C LEU A 50 1.40 -8.76 -4.22
N PRO A 51 0.80 -9.68 -4.99
CA PRO A 51 -0.65 -9.88 -4.96
C PRO A 51 -1.17 -10.34 -3.60
N LEU A 52 -2.30 -9.79 -3.21
CA LEU A 52 -2.99 -10.22 -2.00
C LEU A 52 -3.94 -11.35 -2.36
N ASP A 53 -3.42 -12.58 -2.39
CA ASP A 53 -4.21 -13.77 -2.71
C ASP A 53 -4.79 -14.43 -1.48
N GLY A 54 -4.19 -14.21 -0.33
CA GLY A 54 -4.65 -14.75 0.94
C GLY A 54 -3.83 -14.15 2.03
N ILE A 55 -4.39 -14.08 3.24
CA ILE A 55 -3.77 -13.37 4.35
C ILE A 55 -2.42 -14.00 4.70
N TYR A 56 -2.38 -15.32 4.85
CA TYR A 56 -1.15 -16.00 5.26
C TYR A 56 -0.12 -15.99 4.16
N THR A 57 -0.55 -16.22 2.93
CA THR A 57 0.34 -16.23 1.78
C THR A 57 0.98 -14.85 1.58
N PHE A 58 0.16 -13.81 1.68
CA PHE A 58 0.64 -12.44 1.54
C PHE A 58 1.62 -12.09 2.66
N GLY A 59 1.27 -12.41 3.89
CA GLY A 59 2.13 -12.11 5.03
C GLY A 59 3.49 -12.79 4.91
N LYS A 60 3.50 -14.04 4.45
CA LYS A 60 4.76 -14.76 4.24
C LYS A 60 5.59 -14.11 3.16
N ALA A 61 4.97 -13.79 2.02
CA ALA A 61 5.67 -13.15 0.91
C ALA A 61 6.22 -11.78 1.32
N LEU A 62 5.44 -11.03 2.09
CA LEU A 62 5.88 -9.73 2.58
C LEU A 62 7.11 -9.86 3.46
N LYS A 63 7.12 -10.84 4.36
CA LYS A 63 8.27 -11.07 5.23
C LYS A 63 9.52 -11.44 4.45
N GLU A 64 9.35 -12.15 3.35
CA GLU A 64 10.48 -12.56 2.53
C GLU A 64 11.14 -11.39 1.81
N LEU A 65 10.46 -10.24 1.72
CA LEU A 65 11.08 -9.04 1.18
C LEU A 65 12.08 -8.40 2.13
N ASN A 66 12.04 -8.78 3.40
CA ASN A 66 12.98 -8.28 4.42
C ASN A 66 12.98 -6.75 4.51
N ILE A 67 11.79 -6.15 4.48
CA ILE A 67 11.67 -4.70 4.58
C ILE A 67 12.02 -4.27 6.01
N PRO A 68 12.95 -3.33 6.20
CA PRO A 68 13.25 -2.81 7.53
C PRO A 68 12.00 -2.23 8.18
N GLU A 69 11.84 -2.42 9.48
CA GLU A 69 10.61 -2.01 10.17
C GLU A 69 10.36 -0.51 10.12
N ASP A 70 11.42 0.29 9.95
CA ASP A 70 11.29 1.74 9.91
C ASP A 70 11.18 2.29 8.48
N GLU A 71 11.21 1.42 7.49
CA GLU A 71 11.06 1.88 6.10
C GLU A 71 9.62 2.26 5.82
N GLU A 72 9.42 3.39 5.13
CA GLU A 72 8.09 3.80 4.71
C GLU A 72 7.65 2.97 3.52
N VAL A 73 6.41 2.45 3.59
CA VAL A 73 5.85 1.62 2.52
C VAL A 73 4.43 2.06 2.23
N ILE A 74 4.15 2.33 0.98
CA ILE A 74 2.80 2.63 0.50
C ILE A 74 2.25 1.38 -0.15
N PHE A 75 1.03 0.99 0.24
CA PHE A 75 0.33 -0.12 -0.41
C PHE A 75 -0.79 0.45 -1.26
N THR A 76 -0.96 -0.09 -2.47
CA THR A 76 -2.00 0.35 -3.40
C THR A 76 -2.74 -0.85 -3.98
N CYS A 77 -4.02 -0.63 -4.28
CA CYS A 77 -4.84 -1.56 -5.05
C CYS A 77 -5.68 -0.72 -6.02
N ALA A 78 -6.85 -1.21 -6.43
CA ALA A 78 -7.68 -0.44 -7.36
C ALA A 78 -8.33 0.76 -6.69
N MET A 79 -8.93 0.57 -5.50
CA MET A 79 -9.73 1.60 -4.84
C MET A 79 -9.44 1.77 -3.35
N GLY A 80 -8.47 1.07 -2.82
CA GLY A 80 -8.05 1.26 -1.43
C GLY A 80 -8.50 0.19 -0.44
N GLN A 81 -9.37 -0.75 -0.83
CA GLN A 81 -9.88 -1.76 0.11
C GLN A 81 -8.89 -2.90 0.35
N ARG A 82 -8.37 -3.50 -0.72
CA ARG A 82 -7.40 -4.60 -0.58
C ARG A 82 -6.12 -4.09 0.03
N SER A 83 -5.70 -2.89 -0.34
CA SER A 83 -4.47 -2.32 0.21
C SER A 83 -4.61 -1.98 1.68
N ALA A 84 -5.82 -1.64 2.15
CA ALA A 84 -6.06 -1.45 3.58
C ALA A 84 -5.80 -2.75 4.35
N VAL A 85 -6.27 -3.88 3.81
CA VAL A 85 -6.00 -5.18 4.42
C VAL A 85 -4.50 -5.47 4.42
N ALA A 86 -3.82 -5.17 3.30
CA ALA A 86 -2.38 -5.35 3.21
C ALA A 86 -1.64 -4.53 4.27
N CYS A 87 -2.10 -3.30 4.51
CA CYS A 87 -1.51 -2.46 5.55
C CYS A 87 -1.64 -3.11 6.93
N GLU A 88 -2.80 -3.67 7.24
CA GLU A 88 -3.01 -4.34 8.53
C GLU A 88 -2.08 -5.53 8.68
N ILE A 89 -1.94 -6.32 7.62
CA ILE A 89 -1.03 -7.47 7.64
C ILE A 89 0.40 -6.99 7.85
N ALA A 90 0.79 -5.91 7.16
CA ALA A 90 2.13 -5.37 7.27
C ALA A 90 2.43 -4.90 8.70
N MET A 91 1.46 -4.26 9.35
CA MET A 91 1.64 -3.82 10.74
C MET A 91 1.82 -5.00 11.68
N VAL A 92 1.04 -6.07 11.48
CA VAL A 92 1.18 -7.29 12.28
C VAL A 92 2.56 -7.90 12.05
N ALA A 93 3.09 -7.78 10.83
CA ALA A 93 4.40 -8.31 10.49
C ALA A 93 5.55 -7.44 11.04
N GLY A 94 5.25 -6.30 11.64
CA GLY A 94 6.24 -5.49 12.33
C GLY A 94 6.61 -4.19 11.63
N LEU A 95 6.04 -3.89 10.47
CA LEU A 95 6.32 -2.61 9.81
C LEU A 95 5.64 -1.47 10.55
N LYS A 96 6.33 -0.34 10.68
CA LYS A 96 5.86 0.75 11.52
C LYS A 96 5.39 1.96 10.74
N LYS A 97 5.79 2.12 9.48
CA LYS A 97 5.48 3.30 8.68
C LYS A 97 4.76 2.88 7.41
N VAL A 98 3.50 2.56 7.58
CA VAL A 98 2.68 1.93 6.55
C VAL A 98 1.58 2.89 6.12
N TYR A 99 1.43 3.06 4.81
CA TYR A 99 0.47 3.99 4.22
C TYR A 99 -0.44 3.28 3.25
N ASN A 100 -1.73 3.63 3.30
CA ASN A 100 -2.71 3.15 2.34
C ASN A 100 -3.05 4.26 1.35
N LEU A 101 -2.90 3.99 0.06
CA LEU A 101 -3.29 4.95 -0.98
C LEU A 101 -4.79 4.91 -1.14
N SER A 102 -5.48 5.96 -0.70
CA SER A 102 -6.93 5.93 -0.44
C SER A 102 -7.77 5.63 -1.67
N ASN A 103 -7.43 6.16 -2.82
CA ASN A 103 -8.19 5.91 -4.05
C ASN A 103 -7.47 4.97 -5.00
N GLY A 104 -6.36 4.39 -4.55
CA GLY A 104 -5.63 3.39 -5.28
C GLY A 104 -5.27 3.82 -6.70
N MET A 105 -5.24 2.85 -7.58
CA MET A 105 -4.90 3.10 -8.98
C MET A 105 -5.98 3.90 -9.70
N ASN A 106 -7.24 3.82 -9.26
CA ASN A 106 -8.28 4.65 -9.87
C ASN A 106 -7.98 6.13 -9.68
N GLY A 107 -7.55 6.52 -8.48
CA GLY A 107 -7.17 7.90 -8.23
C GLY A 107 -5.90 8.30 -8.98
N TRP A 108 -4.92 7.41 -9.01
CA TRP A 108 -3.65 7.65 -9.71
C TRP A 108 -3.88 7.90 -11.20
N ILE A 109 -4.64 7.02 -11.85
CA ILE A 109 -4.95 7.12 -13.26
C ILE A 109 -5.83 8.35 -13.52
N GLY A 110 -6.78 8.62 -12.62
CA GLY A 110 -7.66 9.77 -12.75
C GLY A 110 -6.89 11.10 -12.73
N ARG A 111 -5.77 11.15 -12.02
CA ARG A 111 -4.89 12.30 -11.99
C ARG A 111 -3.92 12.33 -13.16
N ARG A 112 -3.95 11.31 -14.01
CA ARG A 112 -3.07 11.17 -15.16
C ARG A 112 -1.59 11.10 -14.76
N TYR A 113 -1.32 10.55 -13.61
CA TYR A 113 0.06 10.33 -13.19
C TYR A 113 0.66 9.17 -13.97
N PRO A 114 1.99 9.07 -14.05
CA PRO A 114 2.65 8.08 -14.92
C PRO A 114 2.30 6.64 -14.57
N ILE A 115 2.10 5.84 -15.60
CA ILE A 115 1.93 4.38 -15.46
C ILE A 115 2.83 3.67 -16.46
N GLU A 116 3.15 2.42 -16.12
CA GLU A 116 3.81 1.47 -17.02
C GLU A 116 2.92 0.27 -17.25
N ARG A 117 3.15 -0.41 -18.33
CA ARG A 117 2.46 -1.65 -18.65
C ARG A 117 3.43 -2.79 -18.87
#